data_7987021c026608289cce7463f26ecc24
#
_entry.id   7987021c026608289cce7463f26ecc24
#
_cell.length_a   1.000
_cell.length_b   1.000
_cell.length_c   1.000
_cell.angle_alpha   90.00
_cell.angle_beta   90.00
_cell.angle_gamma   90.00
#
_symmetry.space_group_name_H-M   'P 1'
#
loop_
_entity.id
_entity.type
_entity.pdbx_description
1 polymer ?
#
loop_
_entity_poly.entity_id
_entity_poly.type
_entity_poly.pdbx_seq_one_letter_code
_entity_poly.pdbx_strand_id
1 'polypeptide(L)'
;MTADAHTFSESDERYMARAIELARAQLGKTAPNPTVGCVIVLDGVVVGEGVTGVGGRPHAEELALKAAGEKAQDATVYISLEPCNARSSGSLSCSQLMIAAGIERVVIACEDPHPLGSHGVSRLGAAGVEVMLGVLRPEAEALNCGFFKLTETGRPWLAIDADPSSYDSEFDLKREESYEAALDRLGKQGLTRIFVRPGTPLAAQLKARGLVDADNSQK
;
A
#
# COMPACT_ATOMS: atom_id res chain seq x y z
N MET A 1 -17.57 3.59 -27.02
CA MET A 1 -17.84 4.43 -25.85
C MET A 1 -16.48 4.79 -25.28
N THR A 2 -16.01 5.99 -25.54
CA THR A 2 -14.75 6.53 -25.01
C THR A 2 -14.97 6.75 -23.51
N ALA A 3 -14.19 6.07 -22.66
CA ALA A 3 -14.15 6.37 -21.24
C ALA A 3 -13.75 7.84 -21.11
N ASP A 4 -14.62 8.66 -20.52
CA ASP A 4 -14.28 10.02 -20.12
C ASP A 4 -13.04 9.92 -19.23
N ALA A 5 -11.93 10.47 -19.68
CA ALA A 5 -10.76 10.64 -18.86
C ALA A 5 -11.17 11.62 -17.74
N HIS A 6 -11.49 11.10 -16.57
CA HIS A 6 -11.66 11.93 -15.39
C HIS A 6 -10.35 12.68 -15.16
N THR A 7 -10.36 13.96 -15.47
CA THR A 7 -9.24 14.86 -15.18
C THR A 7 -9.28 15.12 -13.68
N PHE A 8 -8.34 14.55 -12.95
CA PHE A 8 -8.16 14.82 -11.51
C PHE A 8 -7.77 16.28 -11.30
N SER A 9 -8.20 16.88 -10.20
CA SER A 9 -7.79 18.24 -9.88
C SER A 9 -6.33 18.27 -9.39
N GLU A 10 -5.63 19.38 -9.57
CA GLU A 10 -4.28 19.58 -9.02
C GLU A 10 -4.25 19.40 -7.49
N SER A 11 -5.33 19.73 -6.80
CA SER A 11 -5.46 19.50 -5.36
C SER A 11 -5.56 18.02 -5.03
N ASP A 12 -6.29 17.21 -5.83
CA ASP A 12 -6.39 15.77 -5.62
C ASP A 12 -5.02 15.11 -5.80
N GLU A 13 -4.29 15.48 -6.84
CA GLU A 13 -2.94 14.95 -7.07
C GLU A 13 -1.97 15.35 -5.94
N ARG A 14 -2.02 16.59 -5.49
CA ARG A 14 -1.16 17.08 -4.39
C ARG A 14 -1.39 16.33 -3.08
N TYR A 15 -2.65 16.15 -2.66
CA TYR A 15 -2.94 15.45 -1.40
C TYR A 15 -2.71 13.95 -1.51
N MET A 16 -2.96 13.35 -2.69
CA MET A 16 -2.63 11.96 -2.94
C MET A 16 -1.10 11.74 -2.94
N ALA A 17 -0.34 12.63 -3.56
CA ALA A 17 1.13 12.57 -3.52
C ALA A 17 1.64 12.61 -2.07
N ARG A 18 1.02 13.45 -1.21
CA ARG A 18 1.34 13.48 0.22
C ARG A 18 1.01 12.16 0.92
N ALA A 19 -0.13 11.54 0.64
CA ALA A 19 -0.48 10.23 1.19
C ALA A 19 0.54 9.14 0.77
N ILE A 20 0.94 9.14 -0.50
CA ILE A 20 1.96 8.21 -1.03
C ILE A 20 3.33 8.46 -0.38
N GLU A 21 3.72 9.70 -0.17
CA GLU A 21 4.98 10.06 0.52
C GLU A 21 5.01 9.53 1.96
N LEU A 22 3.93 9.71 2.72
CA LEU A 22 3.78 9.17 4.07
C LEU A 22 3.95 7.65 4.09
N ALA A 23 3.27 6.95 3.17
CA ALA A 23 3.37 5.50 3.05
C ALA A 23 4.80 5.06 2.70
N ARG A 24 5.48 5.76 1.80
CA ARG A 24 6.85 5.44 1.37
C ARG A 24 7.84 5.37 2.53
N ALA A 25 7.68 6.22 3.54
CA ALA A 25 8.53 6.24 4.73
C ALA A 25 8.42 4.98 5.62
N GLN A 26 7.41 4.13 5.36
CA GLN A 26 7.17 2.88 6.10
C GLN A 26 7.48 1.61 5.29
N LEU A 27 8.01 1.74 4.06
CA LEU A 27 8.48 0.57 3.30
C LEU A 27 9.47 -0.26 4.13
N GLY A 28 9.39 -1.58 4.00
CA GLY A 28 10.22 -2.54 4.76
C GLY A 28 9.85 -2.70 6.23
N LYS A 29 8.72 -2.11 6.71
CA LYS A 29 8.34 -2.16 8.15
C LYS A 29 6.93 -2.69 8.39
N THR A 30 6.12 -2.87 7.33
CA THR A 30 4.69 -3.21 7.45
C THR A 30 4.36 -4.66 7.13
N ALA A 31 5.32 -5.43 6.60
CA ALA A 31 5.11 -6.82 6.20
C ALA A 31 4.41 -7.64 7.32
N PRO A 32 3.49 -8.53 6.96
CA PRO A 32 3.04 -8.92 5.62
C PRO A 32 1.98 -7.98 5.00
N ASN A 33 1.67 -6.87 5.66
CA ASN A 33 0.61 -5.93 5.30
C ASN A 33 1.12 -4.86 4.32
N PRO A 34 0.21 -4.22 3.54
CA PRO A 34 0.58 -3.11 2.68
C PRO A 34 1.01 -1.89 3.50
N THR A 35 1.82 -1.02 2.87
CA THR A 35 2.08 0.31 3.41
C THR A 35 1.09 1.30 2.81
N VAL A 36 0.33 1.96 3.67
CA VAL A 36 -0.75 2.88 3.29
C VAL A 36 -0.52 4.22 3.96
N GLY A 37 -0.77 5.30 3.23
CA GLY A 37 -0.83 6.65 3.75
C GLY A 37 -2.22 7.23 3.55
N CYS A 38 -2.66 8.01 4.52
CA CYS A 38 -3.98 8.65 4.56
C CYS A 38 -3.85 10.12 4.95
N VAL A 39 -4.49 11.00 4.19
CA VAL A 39 -4.56 12.45 4.44
C VAL A 39 -6.01 12.87 4.46
N ILE A 40 -6.45 13.58 5.49
CA ILE A 40 -7.81 14.11 5.63
C ILE A 40 -7.77 15.63 5.49
N VAL A 41 -8.61 16.16 4.61
CA VAL A 41 -8.63 17.57 4.25
C VAL A 41 -10.03 18.13 4.42
N LEU A 42 -10.17 19.22 5.17
CA LEU A 42 -11.39 20.00 5.31
C LEU A 42 -11.12 21.42 4.83
N ASP A 43 -11.93 21.94 3.92
CA ASP A 43 -11.81 23.31 3.37
C ASP A 43 -10.39 23.65 2.86
N GLY A 44 -9.74 22.67 2.21
CA GLY A 44 -8.36 22.83 1.67
C GLY A 44 -7.25 22.76 2.73
N VAL A 45 -7.58 22.50 3.99
CA VAL A 45 -6.63 22.39 5.11
C VAL A 45 -6.47 20.91 5.51
N VAL A 46 -5.23 20.43 5.63
CA VAL A 46 -4.96 19.10 6.18
C VAL A 46 -5.30 19.11 7.67
N VAL A 47 -6.27 18.28 8.06
CA VAL A 47 -6.74 18.16 9.45
C VAL A 47 -6.32 16.86 10.11
N GLY A 48 -5.89 15.86 9.33
CA GLY A 48 -5.37 14.60 9.86
C GLY A 48 -4.47 13.89 8.86
N GLU A 49 -3.41 13.28 9.35
CA GLU A 49 -2.51 12.41 8.58
C GLU A 49 -2.28 11.11 9.34
N GLY A 50 -2.10 10.03 8.61
CA GLY A 50 -1.80 8.72 9.16
C GLY A 50 -1.03 7.85 8.18
N VAL A 51 -0.29 6.90 8.72
CA VAL A 51 0.45 5.90 7.95
C VAL A 51 0.35 4.56 8.64
N THR A 52 0.34 3.48 7.88
CA THR A 52 0.35 2.11 8.43
C THR A 52 1.46 1.94 9.46
N GLY A 53 1.12 1.48 10.65
CA GLY A 53 2.09 1.22 11.72
C GLY A 53 2.98 0.02 11.43
N VAL A 54 4.07 -0.12 12.18
CA VAL A 54 5.00 -1.26 12.09
C VAL A 54 4.24 -2.57 12.27
N GLY A 55 4.49 -3.55 11.39
CA GLY A 55 3.76 -4.81 11.38
C GLY A 55 2.31 -4.68 10.89
N GLY A 56 1.92 -3.56 10.27
CA GLY A 56 0.63 -3.36 9.64
C GLY A 56 -0.45 -2.76 10.55
N ARG A 57 -0.15 -2.43 11.80
CA ARG A 57 -1.13 -1.89 12.76
C ARG A 57 -0.56 -0.73 13.58
N PRO A 58 -1.39 0.31 13.88
CA PRO A 58 -2.75 0.55 13.39
C PRO A 58 -2.77 0.84 11.87
N HIS A 59 -3.96 0.84 11.23
CA HIS A 59 -4.10 1.28 9.84
C HIS A 59 -3.94 2.80 9.74
N ALA A 60 -3.53 3.28 8.54
CA ALA A 60 -3.33 4.71 8.26
C ALA A 60 -4.57 5.53 8.57
N GLU A 61 -5.74 5.02 8.17
CA GLU A 61 -7.04 5.67 8.34
C GLU A 61 -7.40 5.87 9.82
N GLU A 62 -7.06 4.88 10.67
CA GLU A 62 -7.32 5.01 12.12
C GLU A 62 -6.54 6.17 12.73
N LEU A 63 -5.27 6.32 12.31
CA LEU A 63 -4.42 7.41 12.79
C LEU A 63 -4.85 8.76 12.23
N ALA A 64 -5.19 8.83 10.94
CA ALA A 64 -5.66 10.05 10.30
C ALA A 64 -6.99 10.52 10.89
N LEU A 65 -7.97 9.62 11.08
CA LEU A 65 -9.26 9.94 11.71
C LEU A 65 -9.09 10.38 13.16
N LYS A 66 -8.21 9.70 13.91
CA LYS A 66 -7.88 10.11 15.28
C LYS A 66 -7.26 11.50 15.35
N ALA A 67 -6.39 11.83 14.40
CA ALA A 67 -5.75 13.16 14.33
C ALA A 67 -6.75 14.24 13.93
N ALA A 68 -7.66 13.96 12.99
CA ALA A 68 -8.69 14.90 12.54
C ALA A 68 -9.75 15.17 13.62
N GLY A 69 -10.11 14.14 14.41
CA GLY A 69 -11.20 14.24 15.39
C GLY A 69 -12.51 14.68 14.74
N GLU A 70 -13.19 15.64 15.34
CA GLU A 70 -14.49 16.16 14.84
C GLU A 70 -14.37 16.84 13.46
N LYS A 71 -13.17 17.29 13.06
CA LYS A 71 -12.92 17.88 11.73
C LYS A 71 -12.94 16.85 10.60
N ALA A 72 -13.11 15.57 10.90
CA ALA A 72 -13.31 14.53 9.90
C ALA A 72 -14.70 14.63 9.24
N GLN A 73 -15.70 15.18 9.93
CA GLN A 73 -17.03 15.38 9.37
C GLN A 73 -16.97 16.33 8.16
N ASP A 74 -17.67 15.95 7.08
CA ASP A 74 -17.75 16.66 5.79
C ASP A 74 -16.38 16.85 5.09
N ALA A 75 -15.33 16.14 5.57
CA ALA A 75 -13.99 16.20 5.00
C ALA A 75 -13.80 15.27 3.80
N THR A 76 -12.74 15.51 3.01
CA THR A 76 -12.24 14.63 1.97
C THR A 76 -11.05 13.81 2.49
N VAL A 77 -11.08 12.49 2.27
CA VAL A 77 -9.99 11.56 2.57
C VAL A 77 -9.22 11.23 1.29
N TYR A 78 -7.91 11.32 1.32
CA TYR A 78 -6.99 10.84 0.30
C TYR A 78 -6.23 9.64 0.85
N ILE A 79 -6.32 8.51 0.17
CA ILE A 79 -5.73 7.26 0.64
C ILE A 79 -5.05 6.49 -0.50
N SER A 80 -3.82 6.03 -0.25
CA SER A 80 -2.99 5.38 -1.28
C SER A 80 -3.43 3.97 -1.67
N LEU A 81 -4.29 3.31 -0.87
CA LEU A 81 -4.85 1.98 -1.13
C LEU A 81 -6.30 1.93 -0.64
N GLU A 82 -7.15 1.15 -1.30
CA GLU A 82 -8.56 0.97 -0.92
C GLU A 82 -8.71 0.67 0.59
N PRO A 83 -9.59 1.40 1.30
CA PRO A 83 -9.82 1.18 2.72
C PRO A 83 -10.49 -0.18 2.95
N CYS A 84 -10.00 -0.95 3.92
CA CYS A 84 -10.49 -2.30 4.16
C CYS A 84 -12.00 -2.34 4.44
N ASN A 85 -12.65 -3.40 3.89
CA ASN A 85 -14.07 -3.67 4.06
C ASN A 85 -14.38 -4.50 5.31
N ALA A 86 -13.44 -5.37 5.72
CA ALA A 86 -13.58 -6.25 6.88
C ALA A 86 -12.25 -6.38 7.63
N ARG A 87 -12.34 -6.82 8.89
CA ARG A 87 -11.18 -7.13 9.74
C ARG A 87 -11.32 -8.51 10.34
N SER A 88 -10.24 -9.27 10.36
CA SER A 88 -10.19 -10.58 11.02
C SER A 88 -10.49 -10.54 12.52
N SER A 89 -10.25 -9.39 13.16
CA SER A 89 -10.55 -9.15 14.59
C SER A 89 -12.03 -8.95 14.91
N GLY A 90 -12.89 -8.72 13.89
CA GLY A 90 -14.29 -8.36 14.09
C GLY A 90 -14.52 -6.88 14.49
N SER A 91 -13.46 -6.08 14.65
CA SER A 91 -13.59 -4.63 14.86
C SER A 91 -14.04 -3.90 13.59
N LEU A 92 -14.50 -2.65 13.72
CA LEU A 92 -14.92 -1.83 12.59
C LEU A 92 -13.79 -1.73 11.55
N SER A 93 -14.15 -1.93 10.30
CA SER A 93 -13.26 -1.72 9.16
C SER A 93 -13.00 -0.25 8.90
N CYS A 94 -11.97 0.08 8.10
CA CYS A 94 -11.66 1.48 7.79
C CYS A 94 -12.81 2.17 7.04
N SER A 95 -13.45 1.47 6.09
CA SER A 95 -14.65 2.01 5.41
C SER A 95 -15.79 2.31 6.40
N GLN A 96 -16.02 1.46 7.41
CA GLN A 96 -17.02 1.72 8.44
C GLN A 96 -16.64 2.89 9.35
N LEU A 97 -15.35 3.03 9.71
CA LEU A 97 -14.86 4.16 10.50
C LEU A 97 -15.03 5.49 9.76
N MET A 98 -14.74 5.53 8.45
CA MET A 98 -14.95 6.72 7.61
C MET A 98 -16.42 7.12 7.55
N ILE A 99 -17.33 6.15 7.33
CA ILE A 99 -18.77 6.40 7.33
C ILE A 99 -19.23 6.94 8.68
N ALA A 100 -18.80 6.32 9.78
CA ALA A 100 -19.15 6.76 11.13
C ALA A 100 -18.60 8.15 11.48
N ALA A 101 -17.48 8.56 10.88
CA ALA A 101 -16.89 9.88 11.04
C ALA A 101 -17.57 10.96 10.17
N GLY A 102 -18.51 10.61 9.31
CA GLY A 102 -19.23 11.55 8.44
C GLY A 102 -18.37 12.10 7.30
N ILE A 103 -17.41 11.29 6.78
CA ILE A 103 -16.61 11.66 5.61
C ILE A 103 -17.53 11.88 4.41
N GLU A 104 -17.39 13.01 3.71
CA GLU A 104 -18.17 13.34 2.52
C GLU A 104 -17.62 12.70 1.24
N ARG A 105 -16.29 12.70 1.08
CA ARG A 105 -15.59 12.25 -0.14
C ARG A 105 -14.35 11.44 0.19
N VAL A 106 -14.11 10.37 -0.59
CA VAL A 106 -12.90 9.55 -0.49
C VAL A 106 -12.25 9.43 -1.86
N VAL A 107 -10.99 9.83 -1.95
CA VAL A 107 -10.13 9.72 -3.13
C VAL A 107 -9.13 8.60 -2.88
N ILE A 108 -9.12 7.59 -3.75
CA ILE A 108 -8.36 6.35 -3.61
C ILE A 108 -7.40 6.23 -4.79
N ALA A 109 -6.12 5.91 -4.53
CA ALA A 109 -5.16 5.74 -5.60
C ALA A 109 -5.35 4.39 -6.33
N CYS A 110 -5.37 3.27 -5.61
CA CYS A 110 -5.55 1.95 -6.21
C CYS A 110 -6.39 1.02 -5.33
N GLU A 111 -6.95 -0.02 -5.95
CA GLU A 111 -7.76 -1.04 -5.30
C GLU A 111 -6.90 -2.03 -4.52
N ASP A 112 -7.47 -2.65 -3.48
CA ASP A 112 -6.83 -3.69 -2.71
C ASP A 112 -7.19 -5.08 -3.29
N PRO A 113 -6.22 -5.88 -3.79
CA PRO A 113 -6.47 -7.21 -4.32
C PRO A 113 -6.79 -8.25 -3.23
N HIS A 114 -6.55 -7.94 -1.95
CA HIS A 114 -6.76 -8.88 -0.87
C HIS A 114 -8.25 -8.99 -0.52
N PRO A 115 -8.83 -10.20 -0.33
CA PRO A 115 -10.27 -10.39 -0.09
C PRO A 115 -10.85 -9.63 1.12
N LEU A 116 -10.07 -9.39 2.17
CA LEU A 116 -10.50 -8.59 3.33
C LEU A 116 -10.36 -7.08 3.08
N GLY A 117 -9.47 -6.68 2.18
CA GLY A 117 -9.26 -5.28 1.78
C GLY A 117 -10.32 -4.81 0.79
N SER A 118 -10.61 -5.63 -0.21
CA SER A 118 -11.52 -5.30 -1.31
C SER A 118 -12.97 -4.99 -0.86
N HIS A 119 -13.73 -4.31 -1.73
CA HIS A 119 -15.12 -3.88 -1.53
C HIS A 119 -15.33 -2.70 -0.56
N GLY A 120 -14.27 -2.02 -0.09
CA GLY A 120 -14.39 -0.78 0.66
C GLY A 120 -15.02 0.34 -0.16
N VAL A 121 -14.64 0.45 -1.45
CA VAL A 121 -15.25 1.36 -2.44
C VAL A 121 -16.76 1.17 -2.50
N SER A 122 -17.23 -0.07 -2.68
CA SER A 122 -18.65 -0.38 -2.78
C SER A 122 -19.42 -0.03 -1.50
N ARG A 123 -18.82 -0.26 -0.32
CA ARG A 123 -19.42 0.09 0.96
C ARG A 123 -19.56 1.59 1.14
N LEU A 124 -18.52 2.36 0.80
CA LEU A 124 -18.54 3.82 0.90
C LEU A 124 -19.61 4.40 -0.02
N GLY A 125 -19.65 3.98 -1.29
CA GLY A 125 -20.65 4.43 -2.25
C GLY A 125 -22.09 4.08 -1.83
N ALA A 126 -22.32 2.87 -1.29
CA ALA A 126 -23.62 2.45 -0.77
C ALA A 126 -24.08 3.29 0.44
N ALA A 127 -23.16 3.87 1.19
CA ALA A 127 -23.43 4.78 2.30
C ALA A 127 -23.60 6.25 1.87
N GLY A 128 -23.52 6.55 0.56
CA GLY A 128 -23.66 7.90 0.02
C GLY A 128 -22.37 8.74 0.02
N VAL A 129 -21.23 8.15 0.35
CA VAL A 129 -19.92 8.83 0.27
C VAL A 129 -19.52 8.96 -1.21
N GLU A 130 -19.08 10.14 -1.64
CA GLU A 130 -18.49 10.31 -2.98
C GLU A 130 -17.16 9.57 -3.06
N VAL A 131 -16.99 8.68 -4.04
CA VAL A 131 -15.75 7.92 -4.21
C VAL A 131 -15.12 8.22 -5.58
N MET A 132 -13.85 8.61 -5.56
CA MET A 132 -13.02 8.78 -6.75
C MET A 132 -11.85 7.79 -6.68
N LEU A 133 -11.55 7.12 -7.80
CA LEU A 133 -10.53 6.08 -7.87
C LEU A 133 -9.52 6.36 -8.99
N GLY A 134 -8.22 6.13 -8.74
CA GLY A 134 -7.17 6.11 -9.76
C GLY A 134 -6.20 7.29 -9.74
N VAL A 135 -6.30 8.20 -8.77
CA VAL A 135 -5.37 9.34 -8.65
C VAL A 135 -3.98 8.84 -8.27
N LEU A 136 -2.98 9.10 -9.12
CA LEU A 136 -1.60 8.60 -8.97
C LEU A 136 -1.53 7.08 -8.76
N ARG A 137 -2.40 6.34 -9.47
CA ARG A 137 -2.46 4.86 -9.39
C ARG A 137 -1.10 4.19 -9.64
N PRO A 138 -0.32 4.53 -10.70
CA PRO A 138 0.96 3.88 -10.95
C PRO A 138 1.96 4.01 -9.79
N GLU A 139 1.99 5.16 -9.14
CA GLU A 139 2.87 5.43 -7.99
C GLU A 139 2.46 4.63 -6.75
N ALA A 140 1.16 4.50 -6.50
CA ALA A 140 0.62 3.72 -5.39
C ALA A 140 0.80 2.21 -5.60
N GLU A 141 0.60 1.72 -6.83
CA GLU A 141 0.84 0.32 -7.19
C GLU A 141 2.33 -0.04 -7.08
N ALA A 142 3.23 0.83 -7.55
CA ALA A 142 4.68 0.64 -7.40
C ALA A 142 5.11 0.61 -5.91
N LEU A 143 4.45 1.39 -5.06
CA LEU A 143 4.68 1.39 -3.62
C LEU A 143 4.34 0.03 -3.00
N ASN A 144 3.21 -0.57 -3.36
CA ASN A 144 2.70 -1.82 -2.80
C ASN A 144 2.96 -3.05 -3.70
N CYS A 145 3.87 -2.97 -4.69
CA CYS A 145 4.16 -4.07 -5.62
C CYS A 145 4.51 -5.39 -4.91
N GLY A 146 5.21 -5.32 -3.78
CA GLY A 146 5.55 -6.49 -2.97
C GLY A 146 4.34 -7.14 -2.31
N PHE A 147 3.45 -6.34 -1.73
CA PHE A 147 2.20 -6.83 -1.16
C PHE A 147 1.28 -7.46 -2.24
N PHE A 148 1.17 -6.82 -3.39
CA PHE A 148 0.37 -7.33 -4.50
C PHE A 148 0.92 -8.66 -5.02
N LYS A 149 2.23 -8.74 -5.25
CA LYS A 149 2.87 -9.98 -5.70
C LYS A 149 2.73 -11.11 -4.67
N LEU A 150 2.92 -10.81 -3.39
CA LEU A 150 2.73 -11.80 -2.33
C LEU A 150 1.28 -12.32 -2.31
N THR A 151 0.30 -11.44 -2.43
CA THR A 151 -1.13 -11.80 -2.46
C THR A 151 -1.48 -12.67 -3.67
N GLU A 152 -0.92 -12.37 -4.83
CA GLU A 152 -1.20 -13.07 -6.10
C GLU A 152 -0.46 -14.40 -6.20
N THR A 153 0.82 -14.42 -5.82
CA THR A 153 1.72 -15.55 -6.13
C THR A 153 2.19 -16.33 -4.90
N GLY A 154 1.99 -15.80 -3.70
CA GLY A 154 2.57 -16.32 -2.47
C GLY A 154 4.07 -16.07 -2.32
N ARG A 155 4.70 -15.26 -3.21
CA ARG A 155 6.14 -14.96 -3.23
C ARG A 155 6.41 -13.48 -3.02
N PRO A 156 7.51 -13.09 -2.34
CA PRO A 156 7.89 -11.70 -2.21
C PRO A 156 8.38 -11.12 -3.56
N TRP A 157 8.32 -9.79 -3.67
CA TRP A 157 8.96 -9.05 -4.73
C TRP A 157 10.46 -8.93 -4.45
N LEU A 158 11.30 -9.37 -5.41
CA LEU A 158 12.75 -9.44 -5.28
C LEU A 158 13.43 -8.39 -6.16
N ALA A 159 14.28 -7.56 -5.56
CA ALA A 159 15.11 -6.60 -6.29
C ALA A 159 16.60 -6.85 -6.12
N ILE A 160 17.39 -6.40 -7.11
CA ILE A 160 18.82 -6.15 -6.92
C ILE A 160 18.93 -4.69 -6.47
N ASP A 161 19.40 -4.46 -5.23
CA ASP A 161 19.52 -3.13 -4.66
C ASP A 161 20.67 -3.04 -3.66
N ALA A 162 21.31 -1.88 -3.56
CA ALA A 162 22.34 -1.59 -2.58
C ALA A 162 21.79 -1.02 -1.28
N ASP A 163 20.63 -0.34 -1.33
CA ASP A 163 19.98 0.27 -0.18
C ASP A 163 18.91 -0.67 0.41
N PRO A 164 19.12 -1.20 1.64
CA PRO A 164 18.18 -2.09 2.28
C PRO A 164 16.94 -1.40 2.88
N SER A 165 16.88 -0.08 2.91
CA SER A 165 15.92 0.69 3.74
C SER A 165 14.46 0.47 3.40
N SER A 166 14.15 0.02 2.16
CA SER A 166 12.79 -0.18 1.64
C SER A 166 12.40 -1.65 1.53
N TYR A 167 13.13 -2.54 2.19
CA TYR A 167 12.93 -3.99 2.11
C TYR A 167 12.75 -4.60 3.50
N ASP A 168 11.99 -5.69 3.54
CA ASP A 168 11.73 -6.44 4.77
C ASP A 168 12.96 -7.27 5.19
N SER A 169 13.72 -7.79 4.20
CA SER A 169 14.90 -8.63 4.42
C SER A 169 15.79 -8.72 3.18
N GLU A 170 17.05 -9.09 3.39
CA GLU A 170 17.91 -9.62 2.31
C GLU A 170 17.47 -11.04 1.94
N PHE A 171 17.62 -11.41 0.66
CA PHE A 171 17.33 -12.76 0.18
C PHE A 171 18.23 -13.77 0.88
N ASP A 172 17.62 -14.73 1.58
CA ASP A 172 18.31 -15.80 2.30
C ASP A 172 18.10 -17.14 1.57
N LEU A 173 19.20 -17.76 1.13
CA LEU A 173 19.24 -19.07 0.49
C LEU A 173 19.85 -20.10 1.45
N LYS A 174 19.09 -21.12 1.83
CA LYS A 174 19.59 -22.20 2.66
C LYS A 174 20.39 -23.23 1.83
N ARG A 175 21.23 -23.99 2.52
CA ARG A 175 21.97 -25.08 1.89
C ARG A 175 21.04 -26.09 1.22
N GLU A 176 21.34 -26.47 -0.02
CA GLU A 176 20.55 -27.42 -0.83
C GLU A 176 19.10 -26.96 -1.17
N GLU A 177 18.77 -25.70 -0.92
CA GLU A 177 17.48 -25.11 -1.31
C GLU A 177 17.54 -24.56 -2.74
N SER A 178 16.48 -24.74 -3.54
CA SER A 178 16.36 -24.04 -4.82
C SER A 178 15.95 -22.58 -4.59
N TYR A 179 16.20 -21.70 -5.56
CA TYR A 179 15.80 -20.30 -5.46
C TYR A 179 14.28 -20.14 -5.35
N GLU A 180 13.54 -20.95 -6.09
CA GLU A 180 12.09 -20.97 -6.07
C GLU A 180 11.55 -21.41 -4.70
N ALA A 181 12.15 -22.45 -4.10
CA ALA A 181 11.79 -22.91 -2.76
C ALA A 181 12.12 -21.85 -1.69
N ALA A 182 13.24 -21.12 -1.85
CA ALA A 182 13.57 -20.00 -0.97
C ALA A 182 12.54 -18.88 -1.06
N LEU A 183 12.10 -18.50 -2.28
CA LEU A 183 11.05 -17.52 -2.48
C LEU A 183 9.72 -17.96 -1.88
N ASP A 184 9.33 -19.22 -2.06
CA ASP A 184 8.11 -19.78 -1.45
C ASP A 184 8.17 -19.78 0.08
N ARG A 185 9.34 -20.10 0.66
CA ARG A 185 9.56 -20.05 2.12
C ARG A 185 9.48 -18.62 2.66
N LEU A 186 10.15 -17.67 1.98
CA LEU A 186 10.15 -16.26 2.39
C LEU A 186 8.75 -15.65 2.28
N GLY A 187 7.98 -16.01 1.25
CA GLY A 187 6.57 -15.61 1.13
C GLY A 187 5.70 -16.19 2.24
N LYS A 188 5.88 -17.46 2.62
CA LYS A 188 5.19 -18.08 3.77
C LYS A 188 5.53 -17.41 5.12
N GLN A 189 6.69 -16.76 5.21
CA GLN A 189 7.06 -15.93 6.37
C GLN A 189 6.38 -14.55 6.35
N GLY A 190 5.66 -14.23 5.29
CA GLY A 190 4.96 -12.96 5.12
C GLY A 190 5.84 -11.83 4.62
N LEU A 191 7.05 -12.10 4.12
CA LEU A 191 7.88 -11.06 3.53
C LEU A 191 7.28 -10.58 2.21
N THR A 192 7.17 -9.29 2.03
CA THR A 192 6.58 -8.66 0.85
C THR A 192 7.65 -8.18 -0.13
N ARG A 193 8.72 -7.58 0.39
CA ARG A 193 9.83 -7.01 -0.39
C ARG A 193 11.16 -7.51 0.13
N ILE A 194 11.94 -8.13 -0.73
CA ILE A 194 13.29 -8.59 -0.39
C ILE A 194 14.30 -8.09 -1.42
N PHE A 195 15.55 -8.03 -1.04
CA PHE A 195 16.63 -7.60 -1.94
C PHE A 195 17.80 -8.56 -1.94
N VAL A 196 18.62 -8.46 -2.97
CA VAL A 196 19.95 -9.07 -3.07
C VAL A 196 20.95 -7.98 -3.47
N ARG A 197 22.15 -8.02 -2.88
CA ARG A 197 23.18 -7.01 -3.15
C ARG A 197 23.70 -7.09 -4.58
N PRO A 198 23.86 -5.94 -5.27
CA PRO A 198 24.42 -5.89 -6.62
C PRO A 198 25.87 -6.40 -6.62
N GLY A 199 26.31 -6.90 -7.78
CA GLY A 199 27.68 -7.40 -7.98
C GLY A 199 27.98 -8.77 -7.34
N THR A 200 27.01 -9.41 -6.68
CA THR A 200 27.18 -10.74 -6.10
C THR A 200 26.92 -11.85 -7.13
N PRO A 201 27.58 -13.02 -7.02
CA PRO A 201 27.24 -14.19 -7.85
C PRO A 201 25.76 -14.59 -7.72
N LEU A 202 25.18 -14.43 -6.54
CA LEU A 202 23.77 -14.73 -6.25
C LEU A 202 22.84 -13.82 -7.06
N ALA A 203 23.09 -12.51 -7.09
CA ALA A 203 22.31 -11.56 -7.89
C ALA A 203 22.35 -11.91 -9.39
N ALA A 204 23.53 -12.26 -9.90
CA ALA A 204 23.69 -12.67 -11.29
C ALA A 204 22.90 -13.95 -11.62
N GLN A 205 22.92 -14.94 -10.74
CA GLN A 205 22.19 -16.19 -10.91
C GLN A 205 20.67 -16.02 -10.84
N LEU A 206 20.17 -15.23 -9.90
CA LEU A 206 18.76 -14.90 -9.78
C LEU A 206 18.25 -14.15 -11.01
N LYS A 207 19.03 -13.17 -11.50
CA LYS A 207 18.72 -12.42 -12.72
C LYS A 207 18.72 -13.32 -13.96
N ALA A 208 19.71 -14.20 -14.12
CA ALA A 208 19.79 -15.14 -15.25
C ALA A 208 18.60 -16.11 -15.31
N ARG A 209 17.96 -16.40 -14.17
CA ARG A 209 16.76 -17.24 -14.07
C ARG A 209 15.44 -16.49 -14.20
N GLY A 210 15.48 -15.17 -14.38
CA GLY A 210 14.27 -14.33 -14.46
C GLY A 210 13.49 -14.24 -13.16
N LEU A 211 14.15 -14.40 -11.99
CA LEU A 211 13.53 -14.36 -10.67
C LEU A 211 13.55 -12.97 -10.04
N VAL A 212 14.25 -12.02 -10.65
CA VAL A 212 14.37 -10.63 -10.18
C VAL A 212 13.29 -9.77 -10.81
N ASP A 213 12.52 -9.05 -9.99
CA ASP A 213 11.45 -8.17 -10.44
C ASP A 213 11.95 -6.75 -10.80
N ALA A 214 13.02 -6.28 -10.14
CA ALA A 214 13.65 -5.00 -10.46
C ALA A 214 15.16 -5.02 -10.24
N ASP A 215 15.89 -4.28 -11.05
CA ASP A 215 17.32 -4.07 -10.93
C ASP A 215 17.62 -2.58 -10.74
N ASN A 216 17.92 -2.22 -9.49
CA ASN A 216 18.24 -0.86 -9.05
C ASN A 216 19.77 -0.67 -8.88
N SER A 217 20.60 -1.56 -9.41
CA SER A 217 22.06 -1.55 -9.22
C SER A 217 22.79 -0.33 -9.76
N GLN A 218 22.09 0.49 -10.57
CA GLN A 218 22.65 1.69 -11.21
C GLN A 218 22.03 3.02 -10.67
N LYS A 219 21.25 2.98 -9.59
CA LYS A 219 20.67 4.18 -8.96
C LYS A 219 21.61 4.74 -7.87
#